data_d02e9cfb380a7119057d11c73c5b63fa
#
_entry.id   d02e9cfb380a7119057d11c73c5b63fa
#
_cell.length_a   1.000
_cell.length_b   1.000
_cell.length_c   1.000
_cell.angle_alpha   90.00
_cell.angle_beta   90.00
_cell.angle_gamma   90.00
#
_symmetry.space_group_name_H-M   'P 1'
#
loop_
_entity.id
_entity.type
_entity.pdbx_description
1 polymer ?
#
loop_
_entity_poly.entity_id
_entity_poly.type
_entity_poly.pdbx_seq_one_letter_code
_entity_poly.pdbx_strand_id
1 'polypeptide(L)'
;MKKVLLFVILLLLSLISFSQMGLSQLAVNVPRNETIIANILSGRIGSPDNFNVWPATWRSPDRGIQQLMLEPLWIVDPATGKVINALAKDKPIYNSDFTKMIVKIREGCYWSDGVEFTADDVVYTVELIMKYKEMGYNASFNEYVKRVYKTDKYTVVFELKKPNARFHTYFLDRWGACRPLPKHVFEKVKDPIAFDFKPPISSGPYVLNSYDPGGYWVLWERREDWQRTPTGKLFGMPQPKYVLFYYYGPTEKQVLAQNNHQLDMADLTMEGLRSVLQTNKYARAYRKEFPYIVNVDPCVSGVIFNNAKAPWNNKEIRWALTLAIDIVDYVGLAYDYAVTVSPLHIPATPAYMEWYFKPLEPWLKNLTITVDGKPFKVYDPDVPMRIAENARKRGYNVPTDPNEIRKIFGIGWYKYAPDIAEKLLIKNGFKRDKDGKWLTPDGKPWKITILTPPNPASVNYRNAFALSQVWKKFGIETEVYATENDGTLMNVGDFEVSTSGQWPAREPWGGHPDLYRTMEQFNSSYYRPLGEYYPGHQCRWTNPQMDKVIAEMQKISWDSPKNKTLGMEGLKILAQEMPTIPTFTYPGVIGYDEYYWTNYPTAENPYCIPYHHWPNFKYMLPFLKPTGRK
;
A
#
# COMPACT_ATOMS: atom_id res chain seq x y z
N MET A 1 61.83 1.89 -16.71
CA MET A 1 61.03 0.64 -16.89
C MET A 1 60.58 0.01 -15.57
N LYS A 2 61.41 -0.24 -14.55
CA LYS A 2 60.96 -0.88 -13.28
C LYS A 2 59.87 -0.11 -12.49
N LYS A 3 59.89 1.24 -12.48
CA LYS A 3 58.84 2.04 -11.80
C LYS A 3 57.48 2.05 -12.50
N VAL A 4 57.48 1.97 -13.83
CA VAL A 4 56.23 1.89 -14.62
C VAL A 4 55.60 0.50 -14.47
N LEU A 5 56.43 -0.56 -14.41
CA LEU A 5 55.93 -1.94 -14.21
C LEU A 5 55.28 -2.11 -12.81
N LEU A 6 55.89 -1.48 -11.78
CA LEU A 6 55.33 -1.51 -10.41
C LEU A 6 53.98 -0.79 -10.31
N PHE A 7 53.83 0.34 -11.04
CA PHE A 7 52.55 1.09 -11.07
C PHE A 7 51.46 0.36 -11.80
N VAL A 8 51.80 -0.35 -12.91
CA VAL A 8 50.83 -1.20 -13.65
C VAL A 8 50.44 -2.43 -12.84
N ILE A 9 51.36 -3.04 -12.08
CA ILE A 9 51.03 -4.17 -11.20
C ILE A 9 50.18 -3.73 -10.02
N LEU A 10 50.41 -2.54 -9.43
CA LEU A 10 49.58 -1.96 -8.39
C LEU A 10 48.18 -1.58 -8.91
N LEU A 11 48.06 -1.07 -10.15
CA LEU A 11 46.77 -0.82 -10.81
C LEU A 11 46.03 -2.13 -11.13
N LEU A 12 46.71 -3.15 -11.59
CA LEU A 12 46.11 -4.49 -11.85
C LEU A 12 45.71 -5.17 -10.54
N LEU A 13 46.47 -5.07 -9.47
CA LEU A 13 46.11 -5.58 -8.15
C LEU A 13 44.89 -4.82 -7.55
N SER A 14 44.79 -3.52 -7.78
CA SER A 14 43.61 -2.75 -7.38
C SER A 14 42.37 -3.11 -8.22
N LEU A 15 42.54 -3.37 -9.51
CA LEU A 15 41.45 -3.83 -10.39
C LEU A 15 41.00 -5.28 -10.08
N ILE A 16 41.92 -6.15 -9.64
CA ILE A 16 41.59 -7.52 -9.21
C ILE A 16 40.87 -7.51 -7.86
N SER A 17 41.20 -6.56 -6.95
CA SER A 17 40.49 -6.39 -5.67
C SER A 17 39.07 -5.84 -5.86
N PHE A 18 38.78 -5.14 -6.96
CA PHE A 18 37.43 -4.66 -7.26
C PHE A 18 36.51 -5.74 -7.86
N SER A 19 37.05 -6.86 -8.39
CA SER A 19 36.24 -7.93 -9.00
C SER A 19 35.76 -9.02 -8.02
N GLN A 20 36.17 -8.97 -6.75
CA GLN A 20 35.70 -9.87 -5.69
C GLN A 20 34.87 -9.13 -4.61
N MET A 21 34.11 -8.12 -5.01
CA MET A 21 33.08 -7.53 -4.15
C MET A 21 31.82 -8.43 -4.13
N GLY A 22 31.99 -9.63 -3.57
CA GLY A 22 30.87 -10.50 -3.26
C GLY A 22 30.17 -10.09 -1.94
N LEU A 23 29.20 -10.88 -1.51
CA LEU A 23 28.46 -10.74 -0.23
C LEU A 23 29.35 -10.49 1.00
N SER A 24 30.67 -10.72 0.91
CA SER A 24 31.67 -10.39 1.94
C SER A 24 31.66 -8.90 2.33
N GLN A 25 31.27 -7.98 1.44
CA GLN A 25 31.06 -6.57 1.79
C GLN A 25 29.77 -6.33 2.58
N LEU A 26 28.77 -7.22 2.47
CA LEU A 26 27.53 -7.15 3.23
C LEU A 26 27.67 -7.77 4.62
N ALA A 27 28.87 -8.19 5.04
CA ALA A 27 29.17 -8.89 6.28
C ALA A 27 28.34 -10.19 6.51
N VAL A 28 27.84 -10.80 5.42
CA VAL A 28 27.00 -11.99 5.44
C VAL A 28 27.68 -13.09 4.61
N ASN A 29 28.00 -14.21 5.25
CA ASN A 29 28.74 -15.32 4.59
C ASN A 29 27.78 -16.43 4.12
N VAL A 30 27.00 -16.13 3.06
CA VAL A 30 26.10 -17.10 2.40
C VAL A 30 26.28 -17.07 0.87
N PRO A 31 26.01 -18.18 0.15
CA PRO A 31 26.14 -18.21 -1.31
C PRO A 31 25.19 -17.21 -1.99
N ARG A 32 25.71 -16.36 -2.87
CA ARG A 32 24.92 -15.34 -3.56
C ARG A 32 23.83 -15.96 -4.45
N ASN A 33 24.14 -17.03 -5.14
CA ASN A 33 23.23 -17.75 -6.03
C ASN A 33 22.13 -18.57 -5.30
N GLU A 34 22.21 -18.69 -3.98
CA GLU A 34 21.16 -19.28 -3.13
C GLU A 34 20.37 -18.19 -2.36
N THR A 35 20.76 -16.92 -2.51
CA THR A 35 20.23 -15.79 -1.75
C THR A 35 19.48 -14.84 -2.66
N ILE A 36 18.24 -14.48 -2.25
CA ILE A 36 17.55 -13.32 -2.80
C ILE A 36 17.75 -12.12 -1.88
N ILE A 37 18.06 -10.96 -2.46
CA ILE A 37 18.33 -9.72 -1.72
C ILE A 37 17.29 -8.69 -2.07
N ALA A 38 16.63 -8.14 -1.04
CA ALA A 38 15.62 -7.10 -1.15
C ALA A 38 15.98 -5.89 -0.28
N ASN A 39 15.67 -4.68 -0.73
CA ASN A 39 15.93 -3.48 0.06
C ASN A 39 14.94 -3.32 1.21
N ILE A 40 15.38 -2.70 2.32
CA ILE A 40 14.52 -2.24 3.41
C ILE A 40 14.06 -0.81 3.07
N LEU A 41 12.74 -0.59 2.99
CA LEU A 41 12.15 0.70 2.63
C LEU A 41 12.04 1.67 3.80
N SER A 42 11.68 1.14 4.98
CA SER A 42 11.38 1.96 6.17
C SER A 42 12.61 2.61 6.81
N GLY A 43 13.79 2.42 6.23
CA GLY A 43 15.03 2.90 6.79
C GLY A 43 15.75 1.87 7.64
N ARG A 44 16.80 2.27 8.33
CA ARG A 44 17.56 1.42 9.24
C ARG A 44 16.67 0.94 10.41
N ILE A 45 16.72 -0.35 10.74
CA ILE A 45 15.89 -0.95 11.79
C ILE A 45 16.32 -0.43 13.15
N GLY A 46 15.40 0.24 13.87
CA GLY A 46 15.69 0.85 15.17
C GLY A 46 15.84 -0.15 16.33
N SER A 47 15.17 -1.31 16.25
CA SER A 47 15.24 -2.38 17.26
C SER A 47 15.45 -3.72 16.55
N PRO A 48 16.68 -4.00 16.07
CA PRO A 48 16.95 -5.15 15.20
C PRO A 48 16.81 -6.50 15.90
N ASP A 49 16.88 -6.55 17.19
CA ASP A 49 16.77 -7.75 18.02
C ASP A 49 15.36 -8.00 18.61
N ASN A 50 14.40 -7.10 18.38
CA ASN A 50 13.02 -7.28 18.81
C ASN A 50 12.16 -7.84 17.65
N PHE A 51 11.60 -9.05 17.82
CA PHE A 51 10.75 -9.73 16.83
C PHE A 51 9.27 -9.80 17.26
N ASN A 52 8.88 -9.16 18.37
CA ASN A 52 7.52 -9.09 18.85
C ASN A 52 6.70 -8.06 18.08
N VAL A 53 5.76 -8.51 17.22
CA VAL A 53 4.93 -7.65 16.34
C VAL A 53 3.52 -7.41 16.90
N TRP A 54 3.16 -7.99 18.03
CA TRP A 54 1.80 -7.91 18.55
C TRP A 54 1.52 -6.65 19.38
N PRO A 55 2.45 -6.01 20.09
CA PRO A 55 2.22 -4.70 20.70
C PRO A 55 1.92 -3.63 19.66
N ALA A 56 0.93 -2.76 19.92
CA ALA A 56 0.47 -1.74 18.98
C ALA A 56 1.53 -0.69 18.60
N THR A 57 2.50 -0.47 19.49
CA THR A 57 3.57 0.52 19.30
C THR A 57 4.72 0.01 18.44
N TRP A 58 4.74 -1.30 18.12
CA TRP A 58 5.86 -1.88 17.41
C TRP A 58 5.44 -2.48 16.07
N ARG A 59 5.93 -1.89 14.99
CA ARG A 59 5.70 -2.37 13.63
C ARG A 59 6.99 -2.21 12.83
N SER A 60 7.43 -3.28 12.21
CA SER A 60 8.50 -3.23 11.22
C SER A 60 8.07 -4.10 10.05
N PRO A 61 7.42 -3.50 9.03
CA PRO A 61 6.75 -4.26 8.01
C PRO A 61 7.69 -4.94 7.01
N ASP A 62 8.91 -4.47 6.84
CA ASP A 62 9.78 -4.80 5.70
C ASP A 62 11.14 -5.45 6.05
N ARG A 63 11.20 -6.21 7.14
CA ARG A 63 12.40 -6.96 7.56
C ARG A 63 12.24 -8.48 7.63
N GLY A 64 11.20 -9.02 7.06
CA GLY A 64 11.00 -10.48 6.94
C GLY A 64 10.01 -11.08 7.94
N ILE A 65 9.61 -10.40 9.03
CA ILE A 65 8.71 -10.99 10.03
C ILE A 65 7.34 -11.33 9.43
N GLN A 66 6.71 -10.38 8.78
CA GLN A 66 5.42 -10.60 8.11
C GLN A 66 5.60 -11.29 6.76
N GLN A 67 6.69 -11.01 6.08
CA GLN A 67 7.00 -11.48 4.74
C GLN A 67 7.40 -12.96 4.68
N LEU A 68 7.99 -13.49 5.75
CA LEU A 68 8.64 -14.81 5.74
C LEU A 68 8.29 -15.67 6.96
N MET A 69 8.23 -15.05 8.17
CA MET A 69 8.18 -15.76 9.45
C MET A 69 6.77 -16.12 9.89
N LEU A 70 5.81 -15.23 9.71
CA LEU A 70 4.45 -15.40 10.22
C LEU A 70 3.42 -15.61 9.11
N GLU A 71 2.54 -16.58 9.32
CA GLU A 71 1.41 -16.88 8.43
C GLU A 71 0.11 -16.30 8.99
N PRO A 72 -0.78 -15.77 8.12
CA PRO A 72 -2.12 -15.35 8.52
C PRO A 72 -3.12 -16.51 8.47
N LEU A 73 -4.36 -16.29 8.89
CA LEU A 73 -5.44 -17.24 8.65
C LEU A 73 -5.87 -17.25 7.17
N TRP A 74 -6.02 -16.06 6.56
CA TRP A 74 -6.40 -15.88 5.16
C TRP A 74 -5.58 -14.77 4.51
N ILE A 75 -5.54 -14.81 3.17
CA ILE A 75 -4.90 -13.78 2.33
C ILE A 75 -5.86 -13.43 1.21
N VAL A 76 -5.89 -12.19 0.77
CA VAL A 76 -6.42 -11.81 -0.55
C VAL A 76 -5.25 -11.55 -1.49
N ASP A 77 -5.28 -12.18 -2.64
CA ASP A 77 -4.42 -11.79 -3.75
C ASP A 77 -5.00 -10.54 -4.43
N PRO A 78 -4.36 -9.36 -4.31
CA PRO A 78 -4.89 -8.12 -4.86
C PRO A 78 -4.98 -8.11 -6.39
N ALA A 79 -4.17 -8.92 -7.08
CA ALA A 79 -4.20 -9.01 -8.54
C ALA A 79 -5.46 -9.72 -9.04
N THR A 80 -5.92 -10.75 -8.32
CA THR A 80 -7.04 -11.62 -8.74
C THR A 80 -8.29 -11.50 -7.88
N GLY A 81 -8.21 -10.89 -6.70
CA GLY A 81 -9.29 -10.83 -5.70
C GLY A 81 -9.61 -12.18 -5.04
N LYS A 82 -8.79 -13.20 -5.27
CA LYS A 82 -9.00 -14.53 -4.68
C LYS A 82 -8.59 -14.55 -3.22
N VAL A 83 -9.45 -15.16 -2.39
CA VAL A 83 -9.10 -15.48 -1.00
C VAL A 83 -8.36 -16.81 -0.97
N ILE A 84 -7.17 -16.78 -0.37
CA ILE A 84 -6.33 -17.95 -0.14
C ILE A 84 -6.46 -18.33 1.33
N ASN A 85 -6.84 -19.58 1.59
CA ASN A 85 -6.91 -20.12 2.95
C ASN A 85 -5.49 -20.56 3.35
N ALA A 86 -4.83 -19.81 4.24
CA ALA A 86 -3.48 -20.10 4.71
C ALA A 86 -3.50 -21.03 5.94
N LEU A 87 -3.39 -20.50 7.16
CA LEU A 87 -3.55 -21.30 8.39
C LEU A 87 -5.01 -21.76 8.60
N ALA A 88 -5.99 -21.03 8.12
CA ALA A 88 -7.35 -21.54 8.02
C ALA A 88 -7.45 -22.57 6.88
N LYS A 89 -8.23 -23.63 7.08
CA LYS A 89 -8.49 -24.67 6.09
C LYS A 89 -9.51 -24.21 5.05
N ASP A 90 -10.52 -23.46 5.52
CA ASP A 90 -11.69 -23.04 4.75
C ASP A 90 -11.96 -21.53 4.96
N LYS A 91 -12.91 -20.99 4.20
CA LYS A 91 -13.47 -19.66 4.47
C LYS A 91 -14.12 -19.62 5.86
N PRO A 92 -14.22 -18.43 6.50
CA PRO A 92 -14.92 -18.31 7.78
C PRO A 92 -16.41 -18.66 7.61
N ILE A 93 -16.97 -19.36 8.59
CA ILE A 93 -18.39 -19.75 8.61
C ILE A 93 -19.11 -18.87 9.60
N TYR A 94 -20.09 -18.10 9.14
CA TYR A 94 -20.93 -17.25 9.98
C TYR A 94 -22.33 -17.84 10.15
N ASN A 95 -22.94 -17.57 11.32
CA ASN A 95 -24.39 -17.75 11.48
C ASN A 95 -25.16 -16.62 10.73
N SER A 96 -26.46 -16.72 10.66
CA SER A 96 -27.33 -15.84 9.86
C SER A 96 -27.33 -14.37 10.29
N ASP A 97 -27.04 -14.08 11.56
CA ASP A 97 -27.01 -12.73 12.14
C ASP A 97 -25.60 -12.19 12.39
N PHE A 98 -24.57 -12.91 11.93
CA PHE A 98 -23.15 -12.53 12.06
C PHE A 98 -22.66 -12.29 13.50
N THR A 99 -23.32 -12.93 14.49
CA THR A 99 -22.89 -12.89 15.90
C THR A 99 -22.01 -14.08 16.27
N LYS A 100 -21.82 -15.04 15.37
CA LYS A 100 -20.96 -16.21 15.56
C LYS A 100 -20.13 -16.46 14.30
N MET A 101 -18.82 -16.68 14.49
CA MET A 101 -17.90 -17.08 13.43
C MET A 101 -17.17 -18.37 13.83
N ILE A 102 -17.09 -19.32 12.92
CA ILE A 102 -16.35 -20.57 13.08
C ILE A 102 -15.18 -20.57 12.10
N VAL A 103 -14.00 -20.92 12.59
CA VAL A 103 -12.77 -21.05 11.81
C VAL A 103 -12.25 -22.47 11.91
N LYS A 104 -12.06 -23.13 10.77
CA LYS A 104 -11.37 -24.42 10.67
C LYS A 104 -9.90 -24.20 10.41
N ILE A 105 -9.05 -24.77 11.26
CA ILE A 105 -7.59 -24.67 11.18
C ILE A 105 -7.06 -25.77 10.25
N ARG A 106 -6.03 -25.45 9.47
CA ARG A 106 -5.33 -26.38 8.59
C ARG A 106 -4.47 -27.33 9.41
N GLU A 107 -4.74 -28.61 9.29
CA GLU A 107 -4.00 -29.68 9.97
C GLU A 107 -2.58 -29.84 9.43
N GLY A 108 -1.69 -30.32 10.27
CA GLY A 108 -0.30 -30.63 9.91
C GLY A 108 0.54 -29.40 9.55
N CYS A 109 0.18 -28.22 10.06
CA CYS A 109 1.04 -27.04 10.08
C CYS A 109 1.79 -26.97 11.41
N TYR A 110 3.06 -26.56 11.40
CA TYR A 110 3.92 -26.60 12.57
C TYR A 110 4.73 -25.33 12.73
N TRP A 111 4.92 -24.92 13.94
CA TRP A 111 5.93 -23.95 14.32
C TRP A 111 7.35 -24.49 14.02
N SER A 112 8.32 -23.61 13.91
CA SER A 112 9.70 -23.99 13.54
C SER A 112 10.44 -24.79 14.60
N ASP A 113 9.94 -24.85 15.81
CA ASP A 113 10.44 -25.69 16.90
C ASP A 113 9.78 -27.08 16.96
N GLY A 114 8.94 -27.41 15.98
CA GLY A 114 8.28 -28.70 15.85
C GLY A 114 6.96 -28.85 16.58
N VAL A 115 6.49 -27.81 17.28
CA VAL A 115 5.16 -27.79 17.92
C VAL A 115 4.08 -27.57 16.85
N GLU A 116 3.01 -28.37 16.90
CA GLU A 116 1.92 -28.26 15.93
C GLU A 116 1.09 -27.01 16.17
N PHE A 117 0.78 -26.29 15.08
CA PHE A 117 -0.15 -25.17 15.10
C PHE A 117 -1.59 -25.68 15.20
N THR A 118 -2.36 -25.18 16.17
CA THR A 118 -3.72 -25.64 16.45
C THR A 118 -4.67 -24.48 16.76
N ALA A 119 -5.92 -24.81 17.06
CA ALA A 119 -6.92 -23.85 17.53
C ALA A 119 -6.50 -23.15 18.84
N ASP A 120 -5.65 -23.79 19.67
CA ASP A 120 -5.13 -23.19 20.90
C ASP A 120 -4.34 -21.92 20.65
N ASP A 121 -3.52 -21.86 19.55
CA ASP A 121 -2.72 -20.68 19.22
C ASP A 121 -3.61 -19.48 18.87
N VAL A 122 -4.71 -19.74 18.14
CA VAL A 122 -5.66 -18.67 17.75
C VAL A 122 -6.44 -18.17 18.97
N VAL A 123 -6.98 -19.09 19.79
CA VAL A 123 -7.74 -18.75 21.01
C VAL A 123 -6.85 -17.93 21.95
N TYR A 124 -5.66 -18.43 22.25
CA TYR A 124 -4.71 -17.77 23.14
C TYR A 124 -4.29 -16.39 22.60
N THR A 125 -4.06 -16.25 21.28
CA THR A 125 -3.74 -14.96 20.66
C THR A 125 -4.82 -13.92 20.94
N VAL A 126 -6.08 -14.28 20.74
CA VAL A 126 -7.20 -13.36 20.94
C VAL A 126 -7.37 -12.99 22.41
N GLU A 127 -7.30 -13.99 23.31
CA GLU A 127 -7.40 -13.77 24.76
C GLU A 127 -6.27 -12.87 25.27
N LEU A 128 -5.03 -13.10 24.82
CA LEU A 128 -3.87 -12.29 25.18
C LEU A 128 -4.05 -10.84 24.70
N ILE A 129 -4.47 -10.65 23.46
CA ILE A 129 -4.73 -9.32 22.87
C ILE A 129 -5.83 -8.60 23.67
N MET A 130 -6.92 -9.28 24.03
CA MET A 130 -8.00 -8.67 24.81
C MET A 130 -7.56 -8.26 26.21
N LYS A 131 -6.60 -8.97 26.78
CA LYS A 131 -6.10 -8.73 28.14
C LYS A 131 -5.18 -7.50 28.23
N TYR A 132 -4.35 -7.24 27.23
CA TYR A 132 -3.33 -6.17 27.26
C TYR A 132 -3.70 -5.04 26.31
N LYS A 133 -3.93 -3.83 26.86
CA LYS A 133 -4.36 -2.65 26.06
C LYS A 133 -3.30 -2.17 25.05
N GLU A 134 -2.04 -2.49 25.30
CA GLU A 134 -0.90 -2.18 24.45
C GLU A 134 -0.80 -3.11 23.22
N MET A 135 -1.55 -4.21 23.20
CA MET A 135 -1.60 -5.12 22.05
C MET A 135 -2.39 -4.50 20.89
N GLY A 136 -1.90 -4.70 19.69
CA GLY A 136 -2.63 -4.38 18.47
C GLY A 136 -3.98 -5.12 18.43
N TYR A 137 -5.03 -4.45 17.94
CA TYR A 137 -6.42 -4.97 17.91
C TYR A 137 -7.11 -5.11 19.29
N ASN A 138 -6.50 -4.73 20.41
CA ASN A 138 -7.13 -4.81 21.74
C ASN A 138 -8.51 -4.13 21.76
N ALA A 139 -8.60 -2.88 21.29
CA ALA A 139 -9.85 -2.13 21.25
C ALA A 139 -10.92 -2.85 20.41
N SER A 140 -10.55 -3.28 19.19
CA SER A 140 -11.47 -3.96 18.27
C SER A 140 -11.95 -5.30 18.80
N PHE A 141 -11.05 -6.09 19.39
CA PHE A 141 -11.45 -7.39 19.93
C PHE A 141 -12.31 -7.24 21.19
N ASN A 142 -11.98 -6.29 22.07
CA ASN A 142 -12.83 -5.98 23.22
C ASN A 142 -14.20 -5.38 22.82
N GLU A 143 -14.29 -4.70 21.71
CA GLU A 143 -15.55 -4.20 21.18
C GLU A 143 -16.47 -5.32 20.65
N TYR A 144 -15.89 -6.29 19.91
CA TYR A 144 -16.67 -7.30 19.21
C TYR A 144 -16.71 -8.66 19.89
N VAL A 145 -15.60 -9.14 20.47
CA VAL A 145 -15.52 -10.51 20.99
C VAL A 145 -16.17 -10.60 22.36
N LYS A 146 -17.22 -11.42 22.45
CA LYS A 146 -17.84 -11.86 23.72
C LYS A 146 -17.04 -13.00 24.31
N ARG A 147 -16.72 -13.98 23.48
CA ARG A 147 -15.98 -15.20 23.87
C ARG A 147 -15.31 -15.82 22.64
N VAL A 148 -14.12 -16.35 22.83
CA VAL A 148 -13.42 -17.20 21.85
C VAL A 148 -13.07 -18.52 22.54
N TYR A 149 -13.27 -19.65 21.84
CA TYR A 149 -12.96 -20.98 22.38
C TYR A 149 -12.79 -22.01 21.26
N LYS A 150 -12.15 -23.11 21.56
CA LYS A 150 -12.05 -24.27 20.67
C LYS A 150 -13.15 -25.29 20.99
N THR A 151 -13.67 -25.96 19.97
CA THR A 151 -14.57 -27.13 20.13
C THR A 151 -13.83 -28.45 19.95
N ASP A 152 -12.75 -28.42 19.19
CA ASP A 152 -11.81 -29.51 18.97
C ASP A 152 -10.42 -28.94 18.68
N LYS A 153 -9.46 -29.80 18.38
CA LYS A 153 -8.05 -29.40 18.14
C LYS A 153 -7.89 -28.39 17.00
N TYR A 154 -8.81 -28.37 16.04
CA TYR A 154 -8.69 -27.57 14.80
C TYR A 154 -9.89 -26.67 14.52
N THR A 155 -10.78 -26.48 15.50
CA THR A 155 -11.95 -25.64 15.33
C THR A 155 -12.00 -24.54 16.39
N VAL A 156 -11.97 -23.28 15.92
CA VAL A 156 -12.14 -22.08 16.76
C VAL A 156 -13.53 -21.52 16.55
N VAL A 157 -14.18 -21.13 17.64
CA VAL A 157 -15.49 -20.45 17.63
C VAL A 157 -15.34 -19.09 18.27
N PHE A 158 -15.78 -18.06 17.57
CA PHE A 158 -15.96 -16.71 18.08
C PHE A 158 -17.43 -16.44 18.30
N GLU A 159 -17.81 -16.03 19.50
CA GLU A 159 -19.10 -15.41 19.80
C GLU A 159 -18.90 -13.91 19.89
N LEU A 160 -19.68 -13.14 19.13
CA LEU A 160 -19.56 -11.70 19.05
C LEU A 160 -20.65 -11.01 19.90
N LYS A 161 -20.33 -9.86 20.47
CA LYS A 161 -21.26 -9.02 21.26
C LYS A 161 -22.32 -8.35 20.39
N LYS A 162 -22.00 -8.15 19.12
CA LYS A 162 -22.88 -7.53 18.11
C LYS A 162 -22.54 -8.09 16.72
N PRO A 163 -23.46 -8.01 15.74
CA PRO A 163 -23.23 -8.50 14.40
C PRO A 163 -21.97 -7.88 13.75
N ASN A 164 -21.15 -8.71 13.12
CA ASN A 164 -20.01 -8.27 12.31
C ASN A 164 -19.71 -9.29 11.20
N ALA A 165 -20.23 -9.07 10.00
CA ALA A 165 -20.04 -9.93 8.84
C ALA A 165 -18.60 -9.93 8.29
N ARG A 166 -17.71 -9.09 8.84
CA ARG A 166 -16.34 -8.89 8.40
C ARG A 166 -15.30 -9.08 9.52
N PHE A 167 -15.70 -9.70 10.63
CA PHE A 167 -14.80 -9.91 11.77
C PHE A 167 -13.52 -10.70 11.37
N HIS A 168 -13.64 -11.67 10.45
CA HIS A 168 -12.51 -12.43 9.92
C HIS A 168 -11.44 -11.55 9.26
N THR A 169 -11.80 -10.35 8.80
CA THR A 169 -10.86 -9.45 8.11
C THR A 169 -9.75 -8.92 9.01
N TYR A 170 -9.91 -9.02 10.34
CA TYR A 170 -8.80 -8.74 11.27
C TYR A 170 -7.65 -9.75 11.15
N PHE A 171 -7.93 -10.96 10.66
CA PHE A 171 -6.95 -12.04 10.46
C PHE A 171 -6.58 -12.24 8.98
N LEU A 172 -7.15 -11.42 8.10
CA LEU A 172 -6.91 -11.46 6.68
C LEU A 172 -5.76 -10.55 6.34
N ASP A 173 -4.77 -11.11 5.66
CA ASP A 173 -3.51 -10.42 5.53
C ASP A 173 -3.47 -9.39 4.42
N ARG A 174 -3.01 -8.25 4.85
CA ARG A 174 -2.22 -7.29 4.12
C ARG A 174 -1.17 -6.75 5.11
N TRP A 175 -1.10 -5.47 5.34
CA TRP A 175 -0.23 -4.86 6.35
C TRP A 175 -0.80 -5.03 7.77
N GLY A 176 -0.01 -5.65 8.66
CA GLY A 176 -0.32 -5.67 10.08
C GLY A 176 -1.60 -6.43 10.44
N ALA A 177 -2.02 -7.44 9.70
CA ALA A 177 -3.09 -8.35 10.13
C ALA A 177 -2.75 -9.01 11.47
N CYS A 178 -3.78 -9.34 12.24
CA CYS A 178 -3.61 -10.16 13.44
C CYS A 178 -3.15 -11.57 13.04
N ARG A 179 -1.90 -11.88 13.30
CA ARG A 179 -1.33 -13.21 13.09
C ARG A 179 -1.34 -13.98 14.40
N PRO A 180 -1.69 -15.27 14.39
CA PRO A 180 -1.57 -16.10 15.58
C PRO A 180 -0.13 -16.12 16.11
N LEU A 181 0.03 -16.10 17.42
CA LEU A 181 1.30 -16.24 18.13
C LEU A 181 1.47 -17.65 18.69
N PRO A 182 2.70 -18.13 18.92
CA PRO A 182 2.95 -19.45 19.50
C PRO A 182 2.56 -19.47 20.99
N LYS A 183 1.41 -20.09 21.30
CA LYS A 183 0.90 -20.19 22.67
C LYS A 183 1.95 -20.77 23.62
N HIS A 184 2.58 -21.89 23.24
CA HIS A 184 3.55 -22.62 24.07
C HIS A 184 4.79 -21.79 24.44
N VAL A 185 5.04 -20.69 23.75
CA VAL A 185 6.09 -19.71 24.09
C VAL A 185 5.52 -18.61 24.98
N PHE A 186 4.46 -17.94 24.51
CA PHE A 186 3.93 -16.74 25.18
C PHE A 186 3.23 -17.03 26.51
N GLU A 187 2.67 -18.22 26.72
CA GLU A 187 2.07 -18.62 28.03
C GLU A 187 3.09 -18.66 29.16
N LYS A 188 4.38 -18.78 28.85
CA LYS A 188 5.49 -18.80 29.82
C LYS A 188 6.07 -17.42 30.09
N VAL A 189 5.64 -16.41 29.31
CA VAL A 189 6.17 -15.05 29.39
C VAL A 189 5.40 -14.25 30.42
N LYS A 190 6.12 -13.66 31.37
CA LYS A 190 5.50 -12.85 32.43
C LYS A 190 4.95 -11.53 31.92
N ASP A 191 5.70 -10.85 31.03
CA ASP A 191 5.32 -9.60 30.41
C ASP A 191 5.41 -9.73 28.89
N PRO A 192 4.27 -9.99 28.19
CA PRO A 192 4.27 -10.18 26.75
C PRO A 192 4.48 -8.87 25.96
N ILE A 193 4.38 -7.71 26.61
CA ILE A 193 4.62 -6.40 25.95
C ILE A 193 6.12 -6.10 25.88
N ALA A 194 6.84 -6.35 26.97
CA ALA A 194 8.28 -6.14 27.04
C ALA A 194 9.11 -7.31 26.47
N PHE A 195 8.47 -8.41 26.08
CA PHE A 195 9.14 -9.58 25.53
C PHE A 195 9.61 -9.35 24.08
N ASP A 196 10.91 -9.47 23.82
CA ASP A 196 11.50 -9.25 22.50
C ASP A 196 11.23 -10.38 21.48
N PHE A 197 10.65 -11.52 21.92
CA PHE A 197 10.42 -12.71 21.11
C PHE A 197 11.70 -13.17 20.39
N LYS A 198 12.76 -13.39 21.17
CA LYS A 198 14.10 -13.74 20.69
C LYS A 198 14.63 -15.00 21.39
N PRO A 199 15.01 -16.08 20.67
CA PRO A 199 14.86 -16.24 19.21
C PRO A 199 13.38 -16.36 18.81
N PRO A 200 13.00 -15.83 17.63
CA PRO A 200 11.63 -15.92 17.16
C PRO A 200 11.30 -17.33 16.64
N ILE A 201 10.08 -17.78 16.90
CA ILE A 201 9.53 -19.05 16.39
C ILE A 201 8.64 -18.74 15.18
N SER A 202 8.86 -19.45 14.09
CA SER A 202 8.21 -19.20 12.79
C SER A 202 7.05 -20.15 12.53
N SER A 203 5.91 -19.63 12.04
CA SER A 203 4.85 -20.41 11.38
C SER A 203 5.00 -20.44 9.86
N GLY A 204 5.85 -19.57 9.30
CA GLY A 204 6.14 -19.46 7.87
C GLY A 204 7.32 -20.32 7.42
N PRO A 205 7.68 -20.24 6.12
CA PRO A 205 8.67 -21.11 5.51
C PRO A 205 10.14 -20.75 5.79
N TYR A 206 10.40 -19.63 6.50
CA TYR A 206 11.74 -19.18 6.86
C TYR A 206 11.87 -18.95 8.37
N VAL A 207 13.09 -19.14 8.88
CA VAL A 207 13.52 -18.86 10.25
C VAL A 207 14.60 -17.78 10.23
N LEU A 208 14.74 -17.06 11.33
CA LEU A 208 15.83 -16.10 11.52
C LEU A 208 17.17 -16.85 11.52
N ASN A 209 18.08 -16.45 10.63
CA ASN A 209 19.47 -16.91 10.66
C ASN A 209 20.33 -15.95 11.50
N SER A 210 20.38 -14.69 11.10
CA SER A 210 21.18 -13.66 11.76
C SER A 210 20.68 -12.25 11.42
N TYR A 211 21.15 -11.25 12.13
CA TYR A 211 20.84 -9.84 11.88
C TYR A 211 22.01 -8.96 12.32
N ASP A 212 22.05 -7.75 11.73
CA ASP A 212 23.01 -6.73 12.12
C ASP A 212 22.52 -5.97 13.37
N PRO A 213 23.31 -5.94 14.47
CA PRO A 213 22.97 -5.14 15.65
C PRO A 213 22.80 -3.63 15.35
N GLY A 214 23.45 -3.12 14.30
CA GLY A 214 23.28 -1.76 13.81
C GLY A 214 22.00 -1.53 13.00
N GLY A 215 21.23 -2.60 12.70
CA GLY A 215 19.94 -2.54 12.03
C GLY A 215 20.00 -2.35 10.50
N TYR A 216 21.13 -2.63 9.86
CA TYR A 216 21.27 -2.48 8.41
C TYR A 216 20.75 -3.68 7.63
N TRP A 217 20.72 -4.88 8.24
CA TRP A 217 20.26 -6.07 7.54
C TRP A 217 19.68 -7.14 8.47
N VAL A 218 18.85 -8.03 7.90
CA VAL A 218 18.34 -9.24 8.54
C VAL A 218 18.39 -10.37 7.52
N LEU A 219 18.99 -11.50 7.90
CA LEU A 219 19.11 -12.71 7.11
C LEU A 219 18.15 -13.78 7.62
N TRP A 220 17.40 -14.34 6.68
CA TRP A 220 16.47 -15.44 6.91
C TRP A 220 16.93 -16.68 6.15
N GLU A 221 16.70 -17.85 6.73
CA GLU A 221 17.03 -19.14 6.11
C GLU A 221 15.76 -19.98 5.97
N ARG A 222 15.62 -20.64 4.81
CA ARG A 222 14.50 -21.55 4.55
C ARG A 222 14.56 -22.73 5.52
N ARG A 223 13.43 -23.05 6.16
CA ARG A 223 13.28 -24.22 7.02
C ARG A 223 13.48 -25.50 6.22
N GLU A 224 14.08 -26.52 6.83
CA GLU A 224 14.17 -27.85 6.23
C GLU A 224 12.80 -28.50 6.08
N ASP A 225 11.92 -28.28 7.08
CA ASP A 225 10.54 -28.77 7.11
C ASP A 225 9.52 -27.78 6.52
N TRP A 226 9.91 -26.97 5.52
CA TRP A 226 9.08 -25.95 4.84
C TRP A 226 7.72 -26.50 4.38
N GLN A 227 7.61 -27.79 4.03
CA GLN A 227 6.37 -28.48 3.63
C GLN A 227 5.34 -28.57 4.77
N ARG A 228 5.74 -28.30 6.02
CA ARG A 228 4.86 -28.25 7.19
C ARG A 228 4.32 -26.83 7.46
N THR A 229 4.49 -25.90 6.53
CA THR A 229 3.94 -24.55 6.58
C THR A 229 2.80 -24.38 5.59
N PRO A 230 1.88 -23.42 5.79
CA PRO A 230 0.84 -23.10 4.81
C PRO A 230 1.43 -22.78 3.43
N THR A 231 2.46 -21.92 3.37
CA THR A 231 3.15 -21.59 2.12
C THR A 231 3.66 -22.84 1.41
N GLY A 232 4.33 -23.74 2.12
CA GLY A 232 4.86 -24.98 1.54
C GLY A 232 3.77 -25.93 1.05
N LYS A 233 2.65 -26.04 1.79
CA LYS A 233 1.51 -26.89 1.39
C LYS A 233 0.77 -26.37 0.17
N LEU A 234 0.68 -25.04 0.01
CA LEU A 234 -0.12 -24.39 -1.03
C LEU A 234 0.68 -24.13 -2.31
N PHE A 235 1.96 -23.78 -2.19
CA PHE A 235 2.77 -23.28 -3.30
C PHE A 235 4.05 -24.07 -3.55
N GLY A 236 4.41 -25.00 -2.66
CA GLY A 236 5.63 -25.79 -2.77
C GLY A 236 6.85 -25.14 -2.11
N MET A 237 8.02 -25.67 -2.44
CA MET A 237 9.29 -25.24 -1.85
C MET A 237 9.69 -23.83 -2.30
N PRO A 238 9.89 -22.87 -1.40
CA PRO A 238 10.54 -21.61 -1.73
C PRO A 238 11.94 -21.88 -2.30
N GLN A 239 12.27 -21.32 -3.47
CA GLN A 239 13.51 -21.64 -4.18
C GLN A 239 14.76 -21.04 -3.52
N PRO A 240 14.78 -19.76 -3.09
CA PRO A 240 15.93 -19.22 -2.37
C PRO A 240 16.13 -19.94 -1.03
N LYS A 241 17.37 -20.36 -0.74
CA LYS A 241 17.71 -20.88 0.58
C LYS A 241 17.78 -19.77 1.61
N TYR A 242 18.27 -18.61 1.19
CA TYR A 242 18.42 -17.42 2.03
C TYR A 242 17.62 -16.25 1.46
N VAL A 243 17.10 -15.41 2.36
CA VAL A 243 16.50 -14.10 2.04
C VAL A 243 17.19 -13.04 2.88
N LEU A 244 17.83 -12.08 2.23
CA LEU A 244 18.50 -10.97 2.87
C LEU A 244 17.71 -9.68 2.65
N PHE A 245 17.21 -9.09 3.71
CA PHE A 245 16.72 -7.71 3.72
C PHE A 245 17.88 -6.80 4.09
N TYR A 246 18.19 -5.82 3.22
CA TYR A 246 19.32 -4.92 3.41
C TYR A 246 18.94 -3.46 3.16
N TYR A 247 19.36 -2.56 4.06
CA TYR A 247 19.14 -1.12 3.92
C TYR A 247 20.28 -0.47 3.13
N TYR A 248 20.02 -0.16 1.87
CA TYR A 248 21.00 0.50 0.99
C TYR A 248 21.04 2.02 1.13
N GLY A 249 20.01 2.63 1.74
CA GLY A 249 19.88 4.08 1.79
C GLY A 249 19.22 4.66 0.53
N PRO A 250 19.71 5.79 0.00
CA PRO A 250 19.06 6.50 -1.10
C PRO A 250 19.04 5.71 -2.42
N THR A 251 18.15 6.13 -3.34
CA THR A 251 17.88 5.43 -4.62
C THR A 251 19.13 5.22 -5.46
N GLU A 252 20.08 6.16 -5.46
CA GLU A 252 21.32 6.06 -6.24
C GLU A 252 22.17 4.86 -5.82
N LYS A 253 22.22 4.56 -4.51
CA LYS A 253 22.91 3.37 -3.99
C LYS A 253 22.18 2.08 -4.37
N GLN A 254 20.85 2.09 -4.40
CA GLN A 254 20.06 0.94 -4.83
C GLN A 254 20.25 0.67 -6.33
N VAL A 255 20.27 1.71 -7.16
CA VAL A 255 20.59 1.63 -8.59
C VAL A 255 21.98 1.02 -8.81
N LEU A 256 22.99 1.51 -8.08
CA LEU A 256 24.35 0.97 -8.16
C LEU A 256 24.40 -0.51 -7.73
N ALA A 257 23.68 -0.88 -6.67
CA ALA A 257 23.61 -2.26 -6.18
C ALA A 257 22.95 -3.19 -7.20
N GLN A 258 21.85 -2.78 -7.87
CA GLN A 258 21.24 -3.57 -8.94
C GLN A 258 22.15 -3.69 -10.16
N ASN A 259 22.86 -2.63 -10.54
CA ASN A 259 23.81 -2.69 -11.66
C ASN A 259 25.00 -3.63 -11.39
N ASN A 260 25.34 -3.86 -10.13
CA ASN A 260 26.41 -4.76 -9.70
C ASN A 260 25.87 -6.13 -9.22
N HIS A 261 24.60 -6.47 -9.46
CA HIS A 261 23.95 -7.72 -9.06
C HIS A 261 23.99 -7.99 -7.54
N GLN A 262 24.01 -6.91 -6.73
CA GLN A 262 24.02 -6.94 -5.27
C GLN A 262 22.64 -6.74 -4.65
N LEU A 263 21.61 -6.44 -5.47
CA LEU A 263 20.23 -6.21 -5.05
C LEU A 263 19.30 -6.77 -6.13
N ASP A 264 18.48 -7.75 -5.76
CA ASP A 264 17.58 -8.42 -6.71
C ASP A 264 16.24 -7.69 -6.87
N MET A 265 15.71 -7.11 -5.78
CA MET A 265 14.43 -6.41 -5.76
C MET A 265 14.55 -5.06 -5.06
N ALA A 266 14.13 -4.00 -5.72
CA ALA A 266 14.14 -2.65 -5.18
C ALA A 266 12.86 -1.87 -5.52
N ASP A 267 12.37 -1.08 -4.58
CA ASP A 267 11.44 0.01 -4.87
C ASP A 267 12.24 1.25 -5.23
N LEU A 268 12.13 1.66 -6.48
CA LEU A 268 12.91 2.75 -7.06
C LEU A 268 12.05 3.99 -7.32
N THR A 269 12.71 5.12 -7.61
CA THR A 269 12.05 6.21 -8.33
C THR A 269 11.97 5.88 -9.81
N MET A 270 11.12 6.58 -10.59
CA MET A 270 11.06 6.38 -12.04
C MET A 270 12.40 6.63 -12.72
N GLU A 271 13.13 7.64 -12.26
CA GLU A 271 14.47 7.98 -12.75
C GLU A 271 15.47 6.86 -12.44
N GLY A 272 15.42 6.32 -11.22
CA GLY A 272 16.24 5.18 -10.80
C GLY A 272 15.95 3.92 -11.62
N LEU A 273 14.69 3.57 -11.80
CA LEU A 273 14.29 2.42 -12.62
C LEU A 273 14.76 2.56 -14.07
N ARG A 274 14.56 3.73 -14.69
CA ARG A 274 15.05 4.00 -16.06
C ARG A 274 16.56 3.85 -16.17
N SER A 275 17.31 4.35 -15.19
CA SER A 275 18.76 4.20 -15.14
C SER A 275 19.17 2.72 -15.11
N VAL A 276 18.54 1.92 -14.25
CA VAL A 276 18.83 0.47 -14.16
C VAL A 276 18.46 -0.26 -15.45
N LEU A 277 17.28 0.03 -16.04
CA LEU A 277 16.86 -0.58 -17.32
C LEU A 277 17.79 -0.25 -18.49
N GLN A 278 18.47 0.90 -18.47
CA GLN A 278 19.43 1.30 -19.50
C GLN A 278 20.82 0.70 -19.29
N THR A 279 21.24 0.46 -18.07
CA THR A 279 22.62 0.09 -17.73
C THR A 279 22.80 -1.38 -17.39
N ASN A 280 21.77 -2.06 -16.85
CA ASN A 280 21.78 -3.46 -16.49
C ASN A 280 20.93 -4.28 -17.48
N LYS A 281 21.56 -5.07 -18.34
CA LYS A 281 20.87 -5.93 -19.32
C LYS A 281 19.99 -7.02 -18.71
N TYR A 282 20.13 -7.30 -17.43
CA TYR A 282 19.30 -8.25 -16.68
C TYR A 282 18.17 -7.55 -15.90
N ALA A 283 18.13 -6.23 -15.97
CA ALA A 283 17.09 -5.47 -15.29
C ALA A 283 15.73 -5.65 -15.94
N ARG A 284 14.69 -5.73 -15.11
CA ARG A 284 13.31 -5.84 -15.52
C ARG A 284 12.42 -5.00 -14.60
N ALA A 285 11.38 -4.42 -15.17
CA ALA A 285 10.28 -3.79 -14.44
C ALA A 285 9.06 -4.71 -14.40
N TYR A 286 8.07 -4.40 -13.58
CA TYR A 286 6.79 -5.12 -13.54
C TYR A 286 6.08 -5.16 -14.90
N ARG A 287 6.02 -4.04 -15.62
CA ARG A 287 5.61 -3.98 -17.03
C ARG A 287 6.85 -3.86 -17.91
N LYS A 288 6.89 -4.60 -19.01
CA LYS A 288 8.01 -4.55 -19.95
C LYS A 288 8.14 -3.17 -20.60
N GLU A 289 7.00 -2.59 -20.98
CA GLU A 289 6.91 -1.30 -21.65
C GLU A 289 6.41 -0.22 -20.69
N PHE A 290 6.60 1.04 -21.07
CA PHE A 290 6.03 2.18 -20.34
C PHE A 290 4.53 1.95 -20.04
N PRO A 291 4.06 2.21 -18.83
CA PRO A 291 4.67 3.01 -17.75
C PRO A 291 5.54 2.25 -16.73
N TYR A 292 5.89 0.99 -16.94
CA TYR A 292 6.73 0.15 -16.09
C TYR A 292 6.17 -0.19 -14.71
N ILE A 293 5.23 0.61 -14.20
CA ILE A 293 4.69 0.55 -12.83
C ILE A 293 3.81 -0.67 -12.56
N VAL A 294 3.67 -0.97 -11.27
CA VAL A 294 2.68 -1.89 -10.74
C VAL A 294 1.29 -1.23 -10.80
N ASN A 295 0.31 -1.91 -11.38
CA ASN A 295 -1.07 -1.44 -11.51
C ASN A 295 -2.08 -2.24 -10.68
N VAL A 296 -1.59 -3.02 -9.72
CA VAL A 296 -2.40 -3.86 -8.81
C VAL A 296 -2.32 -3.40 -7.36
N ASP A 297 -1.73 -2.23 -7.11
CA ASP A 297 -1.69 -1.65 -5.76
C ASP A 297 -3.11 -1.26 -5.32
N PRO A 298 -3.55 -1.62 -4.11
CA PRO A 298 -4.90 -1.34 -3.63
C PRO A 298 -5.11 0.10 -3.12
N CYS A 299 -4.17 1.00 -3.36
CA CYS A 299 -4.25 2.39 -2.92
C CYS A 299 -4.49 3.34 -4.08
N VAL A 300 -5.24 4.41 -3.82
CA VAL A 300 -5.39 5.56 -4.70
C VAL A 300 -4.74 6.77 -4.06
N SER A 301 -3.90 7.46 -4.81
CA SER A 301 -3.24 8.70 -4.40
C SER A 301 -4.16 9.90 -4.62
N GLY A 302 -3.89 11.01 -3.95
CA GLY A 302 -4.63 12.24 -4.18
C GLY A 302 -4.54 13.25 -3.05
N VAL A 303 -5.60 14.02 -2.86
CA VAL A 303 -5.65 15.16 -1.96
C VAL A 303 -6.70 14.94 -0.88
N ILE A 304 -6.33 15.17 0.36
CA ILE A 304 -7.22 15.06 1.53
C ILE A 304 -7.47 16.46 2.08
N PHE A 305 -8.73 16.85 2.18
CA PHE A 305 -9.16 18.06 2.84
C PHE A 305 -9.53 17.80 4.31
N ASN A 306 -9.26 18.75 5.19
CA ASN A 306 -9.83 18.74 6.52
C ASN A 306 -11.22 19.37 6.48
N ASN A 307 -12.25 18.56 6.25
CA ASN A 307 -13.62 19.05 6.10
C ASN A 307 -14.25 19.63 7.39
N ALA A 308 -13.57 19.56 8.54
CA ALA A 308 -13.99 20.25 9.75
C ALA A 308 -13.57 21.73 9.78
N LYS A 309 -12.71 22.17 8.85
CA LYS A 309 -12.24 23.56 8.75
C LYS A 309 -12.84 24.26 7.53
N ALA A 310 -13.22 25.56 7.66
CA ALA A 310 -13.51 26.40 6.50
C ALA A 310 -12.18 26.74 5.77
N PRO A 311 -12.17 26.87 4.44
CA PRO A 311 -13.32 26.70 3.53
C PRO A 311 -13.51 25.25 3.04
N TRP A 312 -12.75 24.28 3.57
CA TRP A 312 -12.71 22.89 3.12
C TRP A 312 -14.02 22.12 3.36
N ASN A 313 -14.85 22.58 4.32
CA ASN A 313 -16.21 22.08 4.56
C ASN A 313 -17.20 22.41 3.43
N ASN A 314 -16.86 23.35 2.53
CA ASN A 314 -17.70 23.73 1.40
C ASN A 314 -17.40 22.88 0.16
N LYS A 315 -18.39 22.12 -0.30
CA LYS A 315 -18.32 21.27 -1.49
C LYS A 315 -17.96 22.05 -2.77
N GLU A 316 -18.48 23.26 -2.94
CA GLU A 316 -18.21 24.06 -4.15
C GLU A 316 -16.74 24.49 -4.21
N ILE A 317 -16.12 24.78 -3.07
CA ILE A 317 -14.68 25.07 -3.00
C ILE A 317 -13.84 23.84 -3.35
N ARG A 318 -14.20 22.66 -2.84
CA ARG A 318 -13.49 21.42 -3.19
C ARG A 318 -13.61 21.10 -4.69
N TRP A 319 -14.79 21.32 -5.28
CA TRP A 319 -14.96 21.20 -6.72
C TRP A 319 -14.19 22.25 -7.52
N ALA A 320 -14.15 23.51 -7.07
CA ALA A 320 -13.33 24.54 -7.70
C ALA A 320 -11.85 24.13 -7.73
N LEU A 321 -11.32 23.64 -6.61
CA LEU A 321 -9.94 23.15 -6.52
C LEU A 321 -9.69 21.93 -7.40
N THR A 322 -10.67 21.03 -7.52
CA THR A 322 -10.59 19.86 -8.42
C THR A 322 -10.52 20.31 -9.88
N LEU A 323 -11.39 21.24 -10.30
CA LEU A 323 -11.44 21.76 -11.69
C LEU A 323 -10.25 22.68 -12.03
N ALA A 324 -9.54 23.17 -11.03
CA ALA A 324 -8.29 23.93 -11.19
C ALA A 324 -7.05 23.03 -11.39
N ILE A 325 -7.20 21.70 -11.29
CA ILE A 325 -6.11 20.75 -11.55
C ILE A 325 -6.13 20.33 -13.03
N ASP A 326 -5.11 20.70 -13.80
CA ASP A 326 -4.79 19.98 -15.02
C ASP A 326 -4.11 18.65 -14.64
N ILE A 327 -4.87 17.56 -14.71
CA ILE A 327 -4.37 16.24 -14.30
C ILE A 327 -3.23 15.76 -15.18
N VAL A 328 -3.18 16.17 -16.45
CA VAL A 328 -2.10 15.80 -17.39
C VAL A 328 -0.80 16.46 -16.97
N ASP A 329 -0.83 17.76 -16.65
CA ASP A 329 0.33 18.46 -16.10
C ASP A 329 0.74 17.88 -14.73
N TYR A 330 -0.25 17.63 -13.86
CA TYR A 330 -0.03 17.08 -12.53
C TYR A 330 0.72 15.74 -12.57
N VAL A 331 0.26 14.78 -13.38
CA VAL A 331 0.92 13.45 -13.47
C VAL A 331 2.25 13.52 -14.20
N GLY A 332 2.41 14.48 -15.12
CA GLY A 332 3.69 14.77 -15.77
C GLY A 332 4.74 15.25 -14.77
N LEU A 333 4.35 16.13 -13.84
CA LEU A 333 5.23 16.64 -12.79
C LEU A 333 5.53 15.59 -11.72
N ALA A 334 4.53 14.80 -11.30
CA ALA A 334 4.68 13.85 -10.22
C ALA A 334 5.44 12.57 -10.65
N TYR A 335 5.11 12.02 -11.84
CA TYR A 335 5.57 10.68 -12.26
C TYR A 335 5.91 10.56 -13.75
N ASP A 336 6.21 11.67 -14.43
CA ASP A 336 6.56 11.67 -15.86
C ASP A 336 5.55 10.87 -16.70
N TYR A 337 4.26 11.05 -16.39
CA TYR A 337 3.10 10.34 -16.99
C TYR A 337 2.97 8.84 -16.65
N ALA A 338 3.83 8.27 -15.82
CA ALA A 338 3.81 6.85 -15.48
C ALA A 338 2.79 6.52 -14.39
N VAL A 339 1.50 6.73 -14.64
CA VAL A 339 0.40 6.47 -13.70
C VAL A 339 -0.85 5.96 -14.40
N THR A 340 -1.76 5.33 -13.65
CA THR A 340 -3.13 5.05 -14.08
C THR A 340 -4.07 5.98 -13.32
N VAL A 341 -4.69 6.96 -14.00
CA VAL A 341 -5.59 7.92 -13.35
C VAL A 341 -6.86 7.25 -12.82
N SER A 342 -7.37 7.76 -11.72
CA SER A 342 -8.62 7.31 -11.12
C SER A 342 -9.54 8.48 -10.79
N PRO A 343 -10.73 8.58 -11.42
CA PRO A 343 -11.76 9.54 -11.03
C PRO A 343 -12.60 9.05 -9.85
N LEU A 344 -12.39 7.83 -9.38
CA LEU A 344 -13.12 7.21 -8.27
C LEU A 344 -12.19 7.01 -7.06
N HIS A 345 -12.77 6.95 -5.86
CA HIS A 345 -12.06 6.79 -4.59
C HIS A 345 -11.58 5.33 -4.35
N ILE A 346 -11.21 4.65 -5.42
CA ILE A 346 -10.58 3.32 -5.42
C ILE A 346 -9.49 3.27 -6.50
N PRO A 347 -8.51 2.38 -6.38
CA PRO A 347 -7.47 2.21 -7.39
C PRO A 347 -8.05 1.60 -8.68
N ALA A 348 -7.54 2.01 -9.82
CA ALA A 348 -7.92 1.47 -11.13
C ALA A 348 -7.18 0.14 -11.42
N THR A 349 -7.28 -0.83 -10.49
CA THR A 349 -6.75 -2.18 -10.69
C THR A 349 -7.53 -2.91 -11.79
N PRO A 350 -6.97 -3.93 -12.46
CA PRO A 350 -7.68 -4.69 -13.48
C PRO A 350 -9.05 -5.21 -13.03
N ALA A 351 -9.16 -5.74 -11.80
CA ALA A 351 -10.42 -6.22 -11.24
C ALA A 351 -11.44 -5.08 -11.04
N TYR A 352 -11.02 -3.96 -10.49
CA TYR A 352 -11.92 -2.82 -10.25
C TYR A 352 -12.30 -2.08 -11.54
N MET A 353 -11.44 -2.10 -12.56
CA MET A 353 -11.79 -1.62 -13.89
C MET A 353 -13.03 -2.35 -14.44
N GLU A 354 -13.11 -3.67 -14.28
CA GLU A 354 -14.26 -4.46 -14.73
C GLU A 354 -15.49 -4.29 -13.81
N TRP A 355 -15.30 -4.22 -12.50
CA TRP A 355 -16.41 -4.24 -11.55
C TRP A 355 -17.03 -2.87 -11.26
N TYR A 356 -16.26 -1.80 -11.37
CA TYR A 356 -16.68 -0.46 -10.94
C TYR A 356 -16.46 0.61 -12.00
N PHE A 357 -15.27 0.70 -12.61
CA PHE A 357 -14.97 1.80 -13.52
C PHE A 357 -15.78 1.74 -14.80
N LYS A 358 -15.74 0.62 -15.53
CA LYS A 358 -16.54 0.43 -16.76
C LYS A 358 -18.04 0.57 -16.50
N PRO A 359 -18.65 -0.07 -15.48
CA PRO A 359 -20.07 0.10 -15.16
C PRO A 359 -20.45 1.54 -14.76
N LEU A 360 -19.56 2.29 -14.11
CA LEU A 360 -19.82 3.65 -13.67
C LEU A 360 -19.48 4.72 -14.73
N GLU A 361 -18.77 4.39 -15.80
CA GLU A 361 -18.37 5.39 -16.82
C GLU A 361 -19.57 6.09 -17.47
N PRO A 362 -20.68 5.44 -17.85
CA PRO A 362 -21.86 6.13 -18.38
C PRO A 362 -22.44 7.14 -17.39
N TRP A 363 -22.39 6.85 -16.09
CA TRP A 363 -22.82 7.78 -15.06
C TRP A 363 -21.82 8.94 -14.90
N LEU A 364 -20.51 8.68 -14.88
CA LEU A 364 -19.47 9.70 -14.83
C LEU A 364 -19.59 10.70 -16.00
N LYS A 365 -19.86 10.24 -17.22
CA LYS A 365 -20.10 11.09 -18.41
C LYS A 365 -21.29 12.04 -18.23
N ASN A 366 -22.21 11.72 -17.33
CA ASN A 366 -23.39 12.53 -17.02
C ASN A 366 -23.32 13.19 -15.64
N LEU A 367 -22.21 13.02 -14.90
CA LEU A 367 -22.02 13.69 -13.63
C LEU A 367 -21.92 15.20 -13.83
N THR A 368 -22.77 15.96 -13.11
CA THR A 368 -22.83 17.41 -13.18
C THR A 368 -22.71 18.06 -11.82
N ILE A 369 -22.20 19.28 -11.80
CA ILE A 369 -22.33 20.25 -10.71
C ILE A 369 -23.14 21.46 -11.21
N THR A 370 -23.74 22.20 -10.29
CA THR A 370 -24.49 23.42 -10.66
C THR A 370 -23.55 24.63 -10.60
N VAL A 371 -23.46 25.36 -11.72
CA VAL A 371 -22.68 26.58 -11.84
C VAL A 371 -23.60 27.66 -12.45
N ASP A 372 -23.78 28.78 -11.79
CA ASP A 372 -24.70 29.86 -12.20
C ASP A 372 -26.11 29.34 -12.54
N GLY A 373 -26.63 28.39 -11.73
CA GLY A 373 -27.94 27.77 -11.92
C GLY A 373 -28.03 26.76 -13.07
N LYS A 374 -26.94 26.46 -13.77
CA LYS A 374 -26.91 25.53 -14.90
C LYS A 374 -26.05 24.30 -14.59
N PRO A 375 -26.42 23.12 -15.12
CA PRO A 375 -25.61 21.93 -14.98
C PRO A 375 -24.32 22.00 -15.84
N PHE A 376 -23.17 21.74 -15.22
CA PHE A 376 -21.88 21.61 -15.88
C PHE A 376 -21.37 20.18 -15.73
N LYS A 377 -21.10 19.50 -16.87
CA LYS A 377 -20.53 18.13 -16.90
C LYS A 377 -19.06 18.17 -16.55
N VAL A 378 -18.68 17.52 -15.46
CA VAL A 378 -17.34 17.62 -14.88
C VAL A 378 -16.34 16.55 -15.36
N TYR A 379 -16.81 15.48 -16.01
CA TYR A 379 -15.96 14.36 -16.41
C TYR A 379 -15.39 14.53 -17.82
N ASP A 380 -14.14 14.10 -18.02
CA ASP A 380 -13.40 14.12 -19.27
C ASP A 380 -12.85 12.72 -19.59
N PRO A 381 -13.44 12.01 -20.57
CA PRO A 381 -13.00 10.67 -20.98
C PRO A 381 -11.68 10.67 -21.78
N ASP A 382 -11.22 11.84 -22.27
CA ASP A 382 -10.08 11.94 -23.19
C ASP A 382 -8.74 12.18 -22.46
N VAL A 383 -8.77 12.30 -21.14
CA VAL A 383 -7.56 12.45 -20.30
C VAL A 383 -6.50 11.37 -20.58
N PRO A 384 -6.84 10.06 -20.66
CA PRO A 384 -5.86 9.03 -20.98
C PRO A 384 -5.16 9.23 -22.33
N MET A 385 -5.88 9.73 -23.34
CA MET A 385 -5.33 10.00 -24.67
C MET A 385 -4.29 11.12 -24.60
N ARG A 386 -4.58 12.20 -23.85
CA ARG A 386 -3.63 13.31 -23.66
C ARG A 386 -2.41 12.90 -22.86
N ILE A 387 -2.57 12.04 -21.83
CA ILE A 387 -1.44 11.47 -21.08
C ILE A 387 -0.56 10.65 -22.03
N ALA A 388 -1.15 9.76 -22.82
CA ALA A 388 -0.44 8.93 -23.79
C ALA A 388 0.31 9.77 -24.84
N GLU A 389 -0.31 10.84 -25.35
CA GLU A 389 0.33 11.77 -26.30
C GLU A 389 1.54 12.46 -25.68
N ASN A 390 1.41 12.98 -24.45
CA ASN A 390 2.52 13.65 -23.76
C ASN A 390 3.65 12.66 -23.39
N ALA A 391 3.31 11.43 -23.02
CA ALA A 391 4.30 10.38 -22.81
C ALA A 391 5.09 10.07 -24.11
N ARG A 392 4.41 9.97 -25.26
CA ARG A 392 5.09 9.82 -26.57
C ARG A 392 5.98 11.01 -26.90
N LYS A 393 5.56 12.25 -26.61
CA LYS A 393 6.40 13.46 -26.79
C LYS A 393 7.66 13.43 -25.93
N ARG A 394 7.65 12.71 -24.82
CA ARG A 394 8.82 12.43 -23.96
C ARG A 394 9.68 11.27 -24.47
N GLY A 395 9.31 10.64 -25.59
CA GLY A 395 10.04 9.53 -26.20
C GLY A 395 9.69 8.15 -25.66
N TYR A 396 8.59 8.01 -24.88
CA TYR A 396 8.15 6.71 -24.40
C TYR A 396 7.40 5.93 -25.50
N ASN A 397 7.63 4.61 -25.52
CA ASN A 397 6.86 3.71 -26.36
C ASN A 397 5.48 3.46 -25.74
N VAL A 398 4.45 4.11 -26.29
CA VAL A 398 3.06 4.03 -25.80
C VAL A 398 2.16 3.63 -26.96
N PRO A 399 1.24 2.66 -26.78
CA PRO A 399 0.28 2.26 -27.80
C PRO A 399 -0.51 3.45 -28.39
N THR A 400 -0.98 3.29 -29.63
CA THR A 400 -1.87 4.27 -30.31
C THR A 400 -3.33 3.85 -30.26
N ASP A 401 -3.63 2.58 -30.04
CA ASP A 401 -5.00 2.08 -29.90
C ASP A 401 -5.66 2.65 -28.63
N PRO A 402 -6.83 3.30 -28.76
CA PRO A 402 -7.51 3.92 -27.62
C PRO A 402 -7.87 2.94 -26.49
N ASN A 403 -8.18 1.68 -26.81
CA ASN A 403 -8.54 0.69 -25.79
C ASN A 403 -7.31 0.27 -24.99
N GLU A 404 -6.17 0.08 -25.64
CA GLU A 404 -4.91 -0.22 -24.96
C GLU A 404 -4.43 0.99 -24.12
N ILE A 405 -4.58 2.22 -24.61
CA ILE A 405 -4.29 3.44 -23.84
C ILE A 405 -5.15 3.48 -22.57
N ARG A 406 -6.45 3.19 -22.67
CA ARG A 406 -7.36 3.21 -21.51
C ARG A 406 -7.06 2.12 -20.50
N LYS A 407 -6.58 0.94 -20.92
CA LYS A 407 -6.10 -0.12 -20.01
C LYS A 407 -4.87 0.32 -19.21
N ILE A 408 -4.04 1.18 -19.79
CA ILE A 408 -2.80 1.66 -19.16
C ILE A 408 -3.07 2.87 -18.26
N PHE A 409 -3.75 3.90 -18.81
CA PHE A 409 -3.86 5.21 -18.18
C PHE A 409 -5.22 5.47 -17.50
N GLY A 410 -6.16 4.52 -17.55
CA GLY A 410 -7.49 4.65 -16.94
C GLY A 410 -8.58 5.08 -17.90
N ILE A 411 -9.80 5.30 -17.39
CA ILE A 411 -10.98 5.58 -18.21
C ILE A 411 -11.21 7.06 -18.49
N GLY A 412 -10.58 7.96 -17.76
CA GLY A 412 -10.76 9.41 -17.79
C GLY A 412 -10.58 10.01 -16.40
N TRP A 413 -10.78 11.32 -16.29
CA TRP A 413 -10.71 12.06 -15.02
C TRP A 413 -11.61 13.31 -15.09
N TYR A 414 -11.50 14.22 -14.12
CA TYR A 414 -12.27 15.46 -14.12
C TYR A 414 -11.68 16.47 -15.09
N LYS A 415 -12.53 17.35 -15.63
CA LYS A 415 -12.12 18.41 -16.56
C LYS A 415 -11.19 19.41 -15.88
N TYR A 416 -10.18 19.85 -16.60
CA TYR A 416 -9.50 21.10 -16.31
C TYR A 416 -10.36 22.24 -16.83
N ALA A 417 -10.98 23.01 -15.92
CA ALA A 417 -11.93 24.07 -16.23
C ALA A 417 -11.73 25.25 -15.26
N PRO A 418 -10.61 25.98 -15.40
CA PRO A 418 -10.28 27.08 -14.47
C PRO A 418 -11.29 28.22 -14.48
N ASP A 419 -11.98 28.48 -15.60
CA ASP A 419 -13.08 29.44 -15.72
C ASP A 419 -14.29 29.05 -14.87
N ILE A 420 -14.63 27.78 -14.80
CA ILE A 420 -15.69 27.25 -13.95
C ILE A 420 -15.27 27.26 -12.48
N ALA A 421 -14.02 26.88 -12.21
CA ALA A 421 -13.43 26.96 -10.87
C ALA A 421 -13.49 28.41 -10.31
N GLU A 422 -13.13 29.39 -11.13
CA GLU A 422 -13.22 30.81 -10.82
C GLU A 422 -14.64 31.24 -10.45
N LYS A 423 -15.64 30.86 -11.26
CA LYS A 423 -17.06 31.17 -10.97
C LYS A 423 -17.50 30.61 -9.61
N LEU A 424 -17.11 29.37 -9.30
CA LEU A 424 -17.42 28.76 -7.99
C LEU A 424 -16.74 29.51 -6.83
N LEU A 425 -15.49 29.93 -6.99
CA LEU A 425 -14.77 30.71 -5.98
C LEU A 425 -15.41 32.08 -5.77
N ILE A 426 -15.72 32.81 -6.86
CA ILE A 426 -16.35 34.13 -6.80
C ILE A 426 -17.72 34.04 -6.13
N LYS A 427 -18.54 33.05 -6.48
CA LYS A 427 -19.82 32.77 -5.84
C LYS A 427 -19.69 32.62 -4.30
N ASN A 428 -18.57 32.05 -3.85
CA ASN A 428 -18.27 31.84 -2.44
C ASN A 428 -17.46 32.99 -1.79
N GLY A 429 -17.42 34.17 -2.43
CA GLY A 429 -16.85 35.39 -1.90
C GLY A 429 -15.35 35.59 -2.14
N PHE A 430 -14.68 34.65 -2.77
CA PHE A 430 -13.27 34.82 -3.15
C PHE A 430 -13.15 35.84 -4.29
N LYS A 431 -12.01 36.54 -4.35
CA LYS A 431 -11.76 37.59 -5.37
C LYS A 431 -10.33 37.45 -5.90
N ARG A 432 -10.09 37.99 -7.10
CA ARG A 432 -8.71 38.16 -7.58
C ARG A 432 -8.19 39.54 -7.23
N ASP A 433 -6.91 39.60 -6.88
CA ASP A 433 -6.18 40.87 -6.78
C ASP A 433 -5.76 41.38 -8.18
N LYS A 434 -5.06 42.52 -8.19
CA LYS A 434 -4.55 43.15 -9.42
C LYS A 434 -3.53 42.29 -10.20
N ASP A 435 -2.87 41.35 -9.50
CA ASP A 435 -1.86 40.46 -10.07
C ASP A 435 -2.45 39.08 -10.44
N GLY A 436 -3.79 38.93 -10.36
CA GLY A 436 -4.53 37.72 -10.69
C GLY A 436 -4.45 36.62 -9.63
N LYS A 437 -3.96 36.94 -8.42
CA LYS A 437 -3.90 36.00 -7.29
C LYS A 437 -5.22 35.98 -6.51
N TRP A 438 -5.53 34.87 -5.88
CA TRP A 438 -6.74 34.70 -5.13
C TRP A 438 -6.67 35.32 -3.73
N LEU A 439 -7.72 36.04 -3.37
CA LEU A 439 -8.00 36.55 -2.03
C LEU A 439 -9.18 35.78 -1.43
N THR A 440 -9.10 35.49 -0.14
CA THR A 440 -10.19 34.92 0.66
C THR A 440 -11.36 35.92 0.79
N PRO A 441 -12.56 35.48 1.23
CA PRO A 441 -13.72 36.39 1.40
C PRO A 441 -13.48 37.59 2.31
N ASP A 442 -12.56 37.46 3.28
CA ASP A 442 -12.12 38.55 4.17
C ASP A 442 -11.01 39.44 3.58
N GLY A 443 -10.66 39.23 2.29
CA GLY A 443 -9.73 40.05 1.51
C GLY A 443 -8.25 39.78 1.72
N LYS A 444 -7.89 38.71 2.43
CA LYS A 444 -6.48 38.29 2.60
C LYS A 444 -6.00 37.43 1.46
N PRO A 445 -4.68 37.41 1.15
CA PRO A 445 -4.10 36.43 0.21
C PRO A 445 -4.50 35.00 0.57
N TRP A 446 -5.05 34.26 -0.41
CA TRP A 446 -5.38 32.85 -0.17
C TRP A 446 -4.14 31.98 -0.29
N LYS A 447 -3.62 31.55 0.83
CA LYS A 447 -2.48 30.63 0.94
C LYS A 447 -2.96 29.28 1.45
N ILE A 448 -2.59 28.19 0.74
CA ILE A 448 -2.91 26.81 1.12
C ILE A 448 -1.62 26.10 1.56
N THR A 449 -1.63 25.58 2.79
CA THR A 449 -0.55 24.73 3.30
C THR A 449 -0.85 23.26 2.97
N ILE A 450 0.06 22.61 2.22
CA ILE A 450 -0.04 21.21 1.82
C ILE A 450 0.90 20.37 2.69
N LEU A 451 0.31 19.60 3.61
CA LEU A 451 1.05 18.72 4.53
C LEU A 451 1.49 17.43 3.82
N THR A 452 2.75 17.02 4.03
CA THR A 452 3.32 15.80 3.44
C THR A 452 4.49 15.26 4.29
N PRO A 453 4.86 13.96 4.20
CA PRO A 453 6.11 13.46 4.75
C PRO A 453 7.32 14.06 4.03
N PRO A 454 8.52 14.10 4.66
CA PRO A 454 9.65 14.85 4.13
C PRO A 454 10.48 14.11 3.06
N ASN A 455 10.18 12.83 2.77
CA ASN A 455 10.96 12.05 1.80
C ASN A 455 10.61 12.44 0.35
N PRO A 456 11.53 13.09 -0.42
CA PRO A 456 11.27 13.53 -1.79
C PRO A 456 11.01 12.38 -2.80
N ALA A 457 11.44 11.16 -2.48
CA ALA A 457 11.19 9.99 -3.31
C ALA A 457 9.78 9.41 -3.08
N SER A 458 9.11 9.77 -1.99
CA SER A 458 7.79 9.24 -1.68
C SER A 458 6.71 9.78 -2.64
N VAL A 459 5.70 8.95 -2.89
CA VAL A 459 4.51 9.32 -3.68
C VAL A 459 3.84 10.57 -3.10
N ASN A 460 3.73 10.63 -1.78
CA ASN A 460 3.05 11.72 -1.08
C ASN A 460 3.75 13.07 -1.29
N TYR A 461 5.08 13.12 -1.15
CA TYR A 461 5.85 14.33 -1.37
C TYR A 461 5.77 14.81 -2.83
N ARG A 462 5.93 13.89 -3.80
CA ARG A 462 5.82 14.19 -5.24
C ARG A 462 4.43 14.75 -5.59
N ASN A 463 3.38 14.19 -5.00
CA ASN A 463 2.01 14.68 -5.13
C ASN A 463 1.84 16.09 -4.56
N ALA A 464 2.37 16.38 -3.36
CA ALA A 464 2.30 17.70 -2.75
C ALA A 464 3.00 18.75 -3.62
N PHE A 465 4.16 18.41 -4.15
CA PHE A 465 4.92 19.30 -5.04
C PHE A 465 4.15 19.57 -6.34
N ALA A 466 3.65 18.53 -7.02
CA ALA A 466 2.88 18.67 -8.26
C ALA A 466 1.59 19.48 -8.01
N LEU A 467 0.87 19.20 -6.93
CA LEU A 467 -0.33 19.94 -6.54
C LEU A 467 -0.04 21.42 -6.31
N SER A 468 1.03 21.72 -5.59
CA SER A 468 1.51 23.09 -5.39
C SER A 468 1.72 23.83 -6.72
N GLN A 469 2.36 23.19 -7.69
CA GLN A 469 2.64 23.82 -9.00
C GLN A 469 1.36 24.08 -9.81
N VAL A 470 0.43 23.12 -9.87
CA VAL A 470 -0.80 23.30 -10.66
C VAL A 470 -1.73 24.33 -10.02
N TRP A 471 -1.84 24.41 -8.70
CA TRP A 471 -2.63 25.44 -8.03
C TRP A 471 -2.00 26.83 -8.10
N LYS A 472 -0.66 26.94 -8.09
CA LYS A 472 0.04 28.22 -8.35
C LYS A 472 -0.27 28.76 -9.74
N LYS A 473 -0.34 27.91 -10.76
CA LYS A 473 -0.77 28.33 -12.11
C LYS A 473 -2.20 28.91 -12.12
N PHE A 474 -3.07 28.42 -11.24
CA PHE A 474 -4.43 28.95 -11.06
C PHE A 474 -4.47 30.21 -10.18
N GLY A 475 -3.35 30.71 -9.70
CA GLY A 475 -3.25 31.94 -8.89
C GLY A 475 -3.40 31.71 -7.37
N ILE A 476 -3.41 30.48 -6.89
CA ILE A 476 -3.45 30.17 -5.45
C ILE A 476 -2.00 30.14 -4.92
N GLU A 477 -1.77 30.86 -3.81
CA GLU A 477 -0.51 30.73 -3.09
C GLU A 477 -0.45 29.40 -2.36
N THR A 478 0.64 28.65 -2.50
CA THR A 478 0.79 27.35 -1.84
C THR A 478 2.13 27.19 -1.15
N GLU A 479 2.13 26.53 0.00
CA GLU A 479 3.31 26.09 0.73
C GLU A 479 3.28 24.57 0.94
N VAL A 480 4.37 23.88 0.64
CA VAL A 480 4.54 22.45 0.97
C VAL A 480 5.17 22.35 2.34
N TYR A 481 4.41 21.88 3.33
CA TYR A 481 4.89 21.66 4.70
C TYR A 481 5.25 20.18 4.86
N ALA A 482 6.55 19.90 4.74
CA ALA A 482 7.11 18.55 4.85
C ALA A 482 7.62 18.29 6.27
N THR A 483 7.08 17.26 6.94
CA THR A 483 7.43 16.94 8.33
C THR A 483 7.27 15.45 8.65
N GLU A 484 8.13 14.92 9.53
CA GLU A 484 8.01 13.55 10.08
C GLU A 484 6.76 13.36 10.96
N ASN A 485 6.14 14.46 11.41
CA ASN A 485 4.95 14.44 12.25
C ASN A 485 3.64 14.49 11.45
N ASP A 486 3.69 14.40 10.12
CA ASP A 486 2.53 14.52 9.23
C ASP A 486 1.35 13.64 9.65
N GLY A 487 1.60 12.37 9.97
CA GLY A 487 0.58 11.43 10.42
C GLY A 487 -0.09 11.86 11.73
N THR A 488 0.67 12.37 12.70
CA THR A 488 0.12 12.87 13.98
C THR A 488 -0.74 14.11 13.76
N LEU A 489 -0.27 15.09 12.97
CA LEU A 489 -1.01 16.30 12.63
C LEU A 489 -2.34 15.96 11.94
N MET A 490 -2.35 15.02 11.01
CA MET A 490 -3.58 14.55 10.38
C MET A 490 -4.54 13.88 11.37
N ASN A 491 -4.01 13.04 12.26
CA ASN A 491 -4.82 12.28 13.21
C ASN A 491 -5.51 13.19 14.25
N VAL A 492 -4.87 14.30 14.65
CA VAL A 492 -5.50 15.31 15.53
C VAL A 492 -6.27 16.39 14.76
N GLY A 493 -6.18 16.41 13.41
CA GLY A 493 -6.86 17.40 12.57
C GLY A 493 -6.16 18.76 12.52
N ASP A 494 -4.87 18.80 12.78
CA ASP A 494 -4.07 20.02 12.65
C ASP A 494 -3.41 20.12 11.28
N PHE A 495 -4.23 20.22 10.25
CA PHE A 495 -3.84 20.44 8.86
C PHE A 495 -4.99 21.10 8.09
N GLU A 496 -4.72 21.60 6.90
CA GLU A 496 -5.71 22.13 5.95
C GLU A 496 -5.92 21.14 4.80
N VAL A 497 -4.87 20.91 4.04
CA VAL A 497 -4.80 20.01 2.91
C VAL A 497 -3.60 19.08 3.08
N SER A 498 -3.73 17.83 2.69
CA SER A 498 -2.63 16.88 2.77
C SER A 498 -2.61 15.93 1.57
N THR A 499 -1.43 15.45 1.22
CA THR A 499 -1.21 14.30 0.32
C THR A 499 -0.70 13.09 1.07
N SER A 500 -0.70 13.13 2.39
CA SER A 500 -0.13 12.16 3.33
C SER A 500 -1.19 11.35 4.07
N GLY A 501 -0.77 10.48 4.94
CA GLY A 501 -1.61 9.76 5.88
C GLY A 501 -2.54 8.73 5.24
N GLN A 502 -3.81 8.81 5.57
CA GLN A 502 -4.87 8.04 4.91
C GLN A 502 -5.15 8.67 3.56
N TRP A 503 -4.80 8.00 2.47
CA TRP A 503 -5.05 8.48 1.10
C TRP A 503 -6.55 8.69 0.84
N PRO A 504 -6.92 9.39 -0.25
CA PRO A 504 -8.32 9.71 -0.58
C PRO A 504 -9.26 8.53 -0.40
N ALA A 505 -8.80 7.34 -0.76
CA ALA A 505 -9.35 6.08 -0.30
C ALA A 505 -8.32 4.97 -0.49
N ARG A 506 -8.47 3.89 0.25
CA ARG A 506 -7.68 2.68 0.06
C ARG A 506 -8.54 1.46 0.30
N GLU A 507 -8.39 0.49 -0.57
CA GLU A 507 -9.03 -0.80 -0.40
C GLU A 507 -8.00 -1.82 0.06
N PRO A 508 -8.02 -2.29 1.31
CA PRO A 508 -6.99 -3.15 1.86
C PRO A 508 -6.79 -4.45 1.08
N TRP A 509 -7.80 -4.87 0.34
CA TRP A 509 -7.81 -6.16 -0.38
C TRP A 509 -7.69 -6.02 -1.90
N GLY A 510 -7.63 -4.79 -2.43
CA GLY A 510 -7.24 -4.46 -3.81
C GLY A 510 -8.11 -5.03 -4.94
N GLY A 511 -8.38 -6.30 -4.92
CA GLY A 511 -9.13 -7.00 -5.97
C GLY A 511 -10.44 -7.60 -5.50
N HIS A 512 -10.87 -7.44 -4.24
CA HIS A 512 -12.12 -7.99 -3.75
C HIS A 512 -13.31 -7.04 -4.03
N PRO A 513 -14.50 -7.55 -4.41
CA PRO A 513 -15.65 -6.70 -4.76
C PRO A 513 -16.29 -5.98 -3.56
N ASP A 514 -15.96 -6.33 -2.33
CA ASP A 514 -16.45 -5.63 -1.14
C ASP A 514 -15.64 -4.37 -0.88
N LEU A 515 -16.26 -3.21 -1.05
CA LEU A 515 -15.65 -1.89 -0.78
C LEU A 515 -15.98 -1.37 0.63
N TYR A 516 -16.44 -2.20 1.54
CA TYR A 516 -16.82 -1.77 2.89
C TYR A 516 -15.71 -0.96 3.58
N ARG A 517 -14.46 -1.43 3.51
CA ARG A 517 -13.32 -0.74 4.14
C ARG A 517 -13.00 0.61 3.52
N THR A 518 -13.24 0.79 2.23
CA THR A 518 -13.16 2.09 1.58
C THR A 518 -14.25 3.03 2.12
N MET A 519 -15.50 2.54 2.17
CA MET A 519 -16.64 3.36 2.64
C MET A 519 -16.55 3.66 4.14
N GLU A 520 -16.12 2.69 4.96
CA GLU A 520 -15.98 2.81 6.41
C GLU A 520 -15.07 3.99 6.82
N GLN A 521 -14.08 4.35 6.00
CA GLN A 521 -13.21 5.50 6.23
C GLN A 521 -14.00 6.84 6.25
N PHE A 522 -15.21 6.86 5.71
CA PHE A 522 -16.10 8.01 5.64
C PHE A 522 -17.30 7.88 6.58
N ASN A 523 -17.29 6.94 7.52
CA ASN A 523 -18.36 6.74 8.50
C ASN A 523 -18.42 7.91 9.48
N SER A 524 -19.55 8.61 9.54
CA SER A 524 -19.75 9.77 10.41
C SER A 524 -19.59 9.45 11.91
N SER A 525 -19.78 8.17 12.32
CA SER A 525 -19.56 7.76 13.71
C SER A 525 -18.10 7.83 14.14
N TYR A 526 -17.18 7.87 13.18
CA TYR A 526 -15.74 8.00 13.42
C TYR A 526 -15.25 9.44 13.46
N TYR A 527 -16.13 10.41 13.20
CA TYR A 527 -15.79 11.81 13.33
C TYR A 527 -15.28 12.13 14.74
N ARG A 528 -14.20 12.89 14.80
CA ARG A 528 -13.67 13.48 16.04
C ARG A 528 -13.44 14.97 15.85
N PRO A 529 -13.73 15.79 16.86
CA PRO A 529 -13.39 17.21 16.87
C PRO A 529 -11.90 17.46 16.59
N LEU A 530 -11.59 18.68 16.18
CA LEU A 530 -10.20 19.12 16.04
C LEU A 530 -9.48 19.03 17.39
N GLY A 531 -8.25 18.54 17.39
CA GLY A 531 -7.46 18.26 18.59
C GLY A 531 -7.63 16.83 19.15
N GLU A 532 -8.69 16.11 18.80
CA GLU A 532 -8.85 14.72 19.22
C GLU A 532 -8.18 13.75 18.24
N TYR A 533 -7.34 12.86 18.79
CA TYR A 533 -6.58 11.88 18.01
C TYR A 533 -7.47 10.74 17.51
N TYR A 534 -7.53 10.57 16.19
CA TYR A 534 -8.14 9.39 15.57
C TYR A 534 -7.58 9.15 14.16
N PRO A 535 -6.93 8.00 13.88
CA PRO A 535 -6.31 7.71 12.59
C PRO A 535 -7.28 7.18 11.53
N GLY A 536 -8.51 6.81 11.91
CA GLY A 536 -9.46 6.13 11.02
C GLY A 536 -10.32 7.06 10.16
N HIS A 537 -10.33 8.38 10.43
CA HIS A 537 -11.20 9.35 9.76
C HIS A 537 -10.52 10.73 9.63
N GLN A 538 -9.40 10.77 8.94
CA GLN A 538 -8.55 11.97 8.88
C GLN A 538 -9.20 13.14 8.12
N CYS A 539 -10.02 12.87 7.09
CA CYS A 539 -10.70 13.91 6.32
C CYS A 539 -11.84 14.60 7.08
N ARG A 540 -12.32 14.05 8.19
CA ARG A 540 -13.40 14.61 9.04
C ARG A 540 -14.65 15.04 8.29
N TRP A 541 -15.01 14.34 7.23
CA TRP A 541 -16.23 14.55 6.47
C TRP A 541 -17.35 13.65 6.97
N THR A 542 -18.58 14.17 7.03
CA THR A 542 -19.78 13.45 7.46
C THR A 542 -20.86 13.52 6.39
N ASN A 543 -21.56 12.40 6.17
CA ASN A 543 -22.64 12.35 5.20
C ASN A 543 -23.67 11.26 5.55
N PRO A 544 -24.95 11.61 5.81
CA PRO A 544 -25.97 10.63 6.18
C PRO A 544 -26.31 9.60 5.10
N GLN A 545 -26.08 9.93 3.81
CA GLN A 545 -26.32 8.96 2.73
C GLN A 545 -25.21 7.91 2.71
N MET A 546 -23.94 8.33 2.92
CA MET A 546 -22.82 7.41 3.06
C MET A 546 -23.02 6.48 4.28
N ASP A 547 -23.47 7.03 5.41
CA ASP A 547 -23.75 6.24 6.62
C ASP A 547 -24.79 5.15 6.36
N LYS A 548 -25.84 5.44 5.55
CA LYS A 548 -26.84 4.43 5.12
C LYS A 548 -26.19 3.31 4.28
N VAL A 549 -25.36 3.66 3.31
CA VAL A 549 -24.65 2.66 2.49
C VAL A 549 -23.78 1.76 3.37
N ILE A 550 -23.03 2.34 4.29
CA ILE A 550 -22.18 1.60 5.24
C ILE A 550 -23.04 0.66 6.11
N ALA A 551 -24.16 1.16 6.65
CA ALA A 551 -25.06 0.37 7.48
C ALA A 551 -25.70 -0.80 6.73
N GLU A 552 -26.05 -0.64 5.44
CA GLU A 552 -26.53 -1.75 4.61
C GLU A 552 -25.42 -2.77 4.31
N MET A 553 -24.18 -2.31 4.03
CA MET A 553 -23.05 -3.22 3.84
C MET A 553 -22.75 -4.04 5.12
N GLN A 554 -22.96 -3.49 6.31
CA GLN A 554 -22.77 -4.20 7.58
C GLN A 554 -23.72 -5.39 7.78
N LYS A 555 -24.90 -5.34 7.16
CA LYS A 555 -25.94 -6.39 7.29
C LYS A 555 -25.76 -7.58 6.35
N ILE A 556 -24.83 -7.53 5.42
CA ILE A 556 -24.64 -8.55 4.40
C ILE A 556 -23.27 -9.18 4.49
N SER A 557 -23.17 -10.42 4.03
CA SER A 557 -21.90 -11.15 3.97
C SER A 557 -20.86 -10.42 3.11
N TRP A 558 -19.59 -10.55 3.48
CA TRP A 558 -18.45 -10.01 2.77
C TRP A 558 -18.39 -10.43 1.28
N ASP A 559 -18.80 -11.66 0.96
CA ASP A 559 -18.85 -12.21 -0.41
C ASP A 559 -20.22 -12.04 -1.10
N SER A 560 -21.13 -11.25 -0.52
CA SER A 560 -22.45 -10.99 -1.12
C SER A 560 -22.33 -10.24 -2.45
N PRO A 561 -23.04 -10.67 -3.50
CA PRO A 561 -23.12 -9.93 -4.77
C PRO A 561 -23.63 -8.48 -4.62
N LYS A 562 -24.43 -8.21 -3.58
CA LYS A 562 -24.94 -6.86 -3.26
C LYS A 562 -23.84 -5.87 -2.92
N ASN A 563 -22.66 -6.35 -2.48
CA ASN A 563 -21.51 -5.48 -2.19
C ASN A 563 -21.11 -4.62 -3.38
N LYS A 564 -21.18 -5.13 -4.61
CA LYS A 564 -20.90 -4.34 -5.82
C LYS A 564 -21.87 -3.17 -6.00
N THR A 565 -23.16 -3.41 -5.83
CA THR A 565 -24.19 -2.37 -5.95
C THR A 565 -24.01 -1.28 -4.90
N LEU A 566 -23.87 -1.67 -3.63
CA LEU A 566 -23.65 -0.73 -2.53
C LEU A 566 -22.31 0.02 -2.69
N GLY A 567 -21.27 -0.67 -3.15
CA GLY A 567 -19.99 -0.06 -3.50
C GLY A 567 -20.12 1.02 -4.57
N MET A 568 -20.90 0.76 -5.65
CA MET A 568 -21.19 1.75 -6.69
C MET A 568 -21.97 2.96 -6.14
N GLU A 569 -22.94 2.73 -5.26
CA GLU A 569 -23.67 3.82 -4.59
C GLU A 569 -22.74 4.70 -3.76
N GLY A 570 -21.88 4.10 -2.93
CA GLY A 570 -20.90 4.83 -2.14
C GLY A 570 -19.91 5.61 -3.01
N LEU A 571 -19.40 5.01 -4.10
CA LEU A 571 -18.50 5.70 -5.03
C LEU A 571 -19.16 6.89 -5.72
N LYS A 572 -20.45 6.80 -6.06
CA LYS A 572 -21.22 7.93 -6.61
C LYS A 572 -21.33 9.07 -5.60
N ILE A 573 -21.63 8.77 -4.33
CA ILE A 573 -21.69 9.77 -3.27
C ILE A 573 -20.34 10.46 -3.12
N LEU A 574 -19.25 9.71 -3.03
CA LEU A 574 -17.90 10.26 -2.91
C LEU A 574 -17.53 11.15 -4.11
N ALA A 575 -17.83 10.73 -5.33
CA ALA A 575 -17.58 11.51 -6.52
C ALA A 575 -18.44 12.79 -6.59
N GLN A 576 -19.70 12.76 -6.11
CA GLN A 576 -20.55 13.94 -6.07
C GLN A 576 -20.12 14.94 -5.01
N GLU A 577 -19.77 14.46 -3.82
CA GLU A 577 -19.46 15.28 -2.64
C GLU A 577 -18.00 15.73 -2.59
N MET A 578 -17.10 15.01 -3.26
CA MET A 578 -15.67 15.29 -3.34
C MET A 578 -15.02 15.61 -1.98
N PRO A 579 -15.17 14.75 -0.94
CA PRO A 579 -14.57 15.02 0.36
C PRO A 579 -13.04 14.98 0.33
N THR A 580 -12.51 14.27 -0.63
CA THR A 580 -11.09 14.12 -1.00
C THR A 580 -11.01 14.08 -2.54
N ILE A 581 -9.87 14.38 -3.14
CA ILE A 581 -9.69 14.30 -4.60
C ILE A 581 -8.87 13.07 -4.93
N PRO A 582 -9.44 12.02 -5.55
CA PRO A 582 -8.67 10.91 -6.08
C PRO A 582 -7.93 11.34 -7.34
N THR A 583 -6.67 10.94 -7.53
CA THR A 583 -5.88 11.31 -8.70
C THR A 583 -5.47 10.10 -9.54
N PHE A 584 -4.73 9.16 -8.97
CA PHE A 584 -4.26 7.96 -9.69
C PHE A 584 -4.02 6.80 -8.72
N THR A 585 -4.02 5.58 -9.26
CA THR A 585 -3.61 4.36 -8.54
C THR A 585 -2.17 4.53 -8.06
N TYR A 586 -1.86 4.11 -6.84
CA TYR A 586 -0.51 4.18 -6.29
C TYR A 586 0.50 3.51 -7.25
N PRO A 587 1.50 4.24 -7.76
CA PRO A 587 2.41 3.73 -8.76
C PRO A 587 3.60 3.03 -8.09
N GLY A 588 3.52 1.74 -7.86
CA GLY A 588 4.67 0.97 -7.40
C GLY A 588 5.73 0.88 -8.50
N VAL A 589 6.95 1.31 -8.20
CA VAL A 589 8.07 1.32 -9.15
C VAL A 589 9.08 0.26 -8.72
N ILE A 590 8.89 -0.98 -9.20
CA ILE A 590 9.72 -2.12 -8.81
C ILE A 590 10.75 -2.42 -9.90
N GLY A 591 12.03 -2.44 -9.51
CA GLY A 591 13.12 -2.95 -10.32
C GLY A 591 13.53 -4.36 -9.87
N TYR A 592 13.60 -5.28 -10.80
CA TYR A 592 14.16 -6.62 -10.62
C TYR A 592 15.51 -6.71 -11.30
N ASP A 593 16.45 -7.45 -10.70
CA ASP A 593 17.67 -7.92 -11.36
C ASP A 593 17.57 -9.43 -11.62
N GLU A 594 17.42 -9.82 -12.88
CA GLU A 594 17.31 -11.22 -13.31
C GLU A 594 18.68 -11.92 -13.49
N TYR A 595 19.73 -11.43 -12.81
CA TYR A 595 21.04 -12.08 -12.91
C TYR A 595 21.08 -13.44 -12.22
N TYR A 596 20.63 -13.52 -10.95
CA TYR A 596 20.61 -14.79 -10.18
C TYR A 596 19.25 -15.47 -10.18
N TRP A 597 18.17 -14.70 -10.19
CA TRP A 597 16.80 -15.19 -10.07
C TRP A 597 15.93 -14.64 -11.20
N THR A 598 15.03 -15.48 -11.73
CA THR A 598 14.07 -15.09 -12.78
C THR A 598 12.65 -15.50 -12.40
N ASN A 599 11.69 -15.22 -13.29
CA ASN A 599 10.27 -15.50 -13.11
C ASN A 599 9.62 -14.68 -11.99
N TYR A 600 10.04 -13.43 -11.81
CA TYR A 600 9.33 -12.49 -10.96
C TYR A 600 7.91 -12.24 -11.50
N PRO A 601 6.94 -11.86 -10.61
CA PRO A 601 5.60 -11.50 -11.08
C PRO A 601 5.67 -10.25 -11.95
N THR A 602 4.92 -10.29 -13.05
CA THR A 602 4.86 -9.20 -14.04
C THR A 602 3.43 -8.98 -14.49
N ALA A 603 3.18 -7.92 -15.22
CA ALA A 603 1.85 -7.63 -15.77
C ALA A 603 1.34 -8.74 -16.70
N GLU A 604 2.26 -9.46 -17.38
CA GLU A 604 1.96 -10.58 -18.26
C GLU A 604 1.78 -11.91 -17.50
N ASN A 605 2.35 -12.01 -16.30
CA ASN A 605 2.28 -13.19 -15.44
C ASN A 605 2.06 -12.78 -13.96
N PRO A 606 0.89 -12.25 -13.61
CA PRO A 606 0.61 -11.68 -12.28
C PRO A 606 0.19 -12.75 -11.27
N TYR A 607 1.02 -13.76 -11.03
CA TYR A 607 0.70 -14.86 -10.12
C TYR A 607 0.76 -14.47 -8.64
N CYS A 608 1.37 -13.34 -8.31
CA CYS A 608 1.47 -12.78 -6.97
C CYS A 608 1.64 -11.26 -7.06
N ILE A 609 1.33 -10.55 -5.97
CA ILE A 609 1.67 -9.12 -5.89
C ILE A 609 3.19 -8.94 -5.88
N PRO A 610 3.74 -7.96 -6.63
CA PRO A 610 5.18 -7.89 -6.91
C PRO A 610 6.03 -7.28 -5.78
N TYR A 611 5.47 -7.01 -4.61
CA TYR A 611 6.15 -6.31 -3.53
C TYR A 611 6.86 -7.26 -2.57
N HIS A 612 8.19 -7.08 -2.38
CA HIS A 612 8.98 -7.82 -1.39
C HIS A 612 8.71 -7.37 0.06
N HIS A 613 8.26 -6.13 0.25
CA HIS A 613 7.94 -5.57 1.57
C HIS A 613 6.53 -5.94 2.05
N TRP A 614 5.71 -6.62 1.24
CA TRP A 614 4.39 -7.08 1.63
C TRP A 614 4.42 -8.53 2.13
N PRO A 615 3.45 -8.92 2.96
CA PRO A 615 3.35 -10.29 3.50
C PRO A 615 3.25 -11.39 2.43
N ASN A 616 2.78 -11.03 1.23
CA ASN A 616 2.68 -11.93 0.07
C ASN A 616 4.04 -12.37 -0.49
N PHE A 617 5.14 -11.75 -0.08
CA PHE A 617 6.47 -12.07 -0.62
C PHE A 617 6.81 -13.55 -0.50
N LYS A 618 6.47 -14.21 0.61
CA LYS A 618 6.67 -15.66 0.80
C LYS A 618 6.00 -16.51 -0.28
N TYR A 619 4.91 -16.02 -0.89
CA TYR A 619 4.17 -16.73 -1.94
C TYR A 619 4.78 -16.52 -3.33
N MET A 620 5.64 -15.54 -3.50
CA MET A 620 6.46 -15.35 -4.70
C MET A 620 7.60 -16.35 -4.76
N LEU A 621 8.26 -16.62 -3.63
CA LEU A 621 9.52 -17.36 -3.54
C LEU A 621 9.47 -18.80 -4.12
N PRO A 622 8.36 -19.58 -4.01
CA PRO A 622 8.26 -20.89 -4.65
C PRO A 622 8.30 -20.86 -6.19
N PHE A 623 7.93 -19.74 -6.81
CA PHE A 623 7.85 -19.59 -8.26
C PHE A 623 9.12 -19.00 -8.89
N LEU A 624 10.02 -18.44 -8.11
CA LEU A 624 11.29 -17.95 -8.61
C LEU A 624 12.11 -19.11 -9.18
N LYS A 625 12.96 -18.80 -10.17
CA LYS A 625 13.82 -19.80 -10.83
C LYS A 625 15.27 -19.34 -10.76
N PRO A 626 16.18 -20.17 -10.22
CA PRO A 626 17.59 -19.86 -10.25
C PRO A 626 18.11 -19.91 -11.69
N THR A 627 18.99 -19.00 -12.05
CA THR A 627 19.61 -18.94 -13.39
C THR A 627 20.79 -19.90 -13.53
N GLY A 628 21.30 -20.44 -12.43
CA GLY A 628 22.51 -21.26 -12.39
C GLY A 628 23.82 -20.47 -12.42
N ARG A 629 23.79 -19.13 -12.44
CA ARG A 629 25.00 -18.30 -12.33
C ARG A 629 25.54 -18.37 -10.90
N LYS A 630 26.89 -18.29 -10.82
CA LYS A 630 27.61 -18.33 -9.53
C LYS A 630 28.13 -16.95 -9.17
#